data_79143ff1c0b28dc66a7b0998920df00f
#
_entry.id   79143ff1c0b28dc66a7b0998920df00f
#
_cell.length_a   1.000
_cell.length_b   1.000
_cell.length_c   1.000
_cell.angle_alpha   90.00
_cell.angle_beta   90.00
_cell.angle_gamma   90.00
#
_symmetry.space_group_name_H-M   'P 1'
#
loop_
_entity.id
_entity.type
_entity.pdbx_description
1 polymer ?
#
loop_
_entity_poly.entity_id
_entity_poly.type
_entity_poly.pdbx_seq_one_letter_code
_entity_poly.pdbx_strand_id
1 'polypeptide(L)'
;IGINVFAHFKRVVEAFKTVNKLLKDDGRFLFVVAYAMPTLFSGNFDTVYHEHVFNHTITGLKSMLEKAGLVIEKAYFIPTQGGSLRVIAGKDRNLKIEKNKILRNERRKGLGKITFYKNFSKKLNRNIYKIKNEIKKLNSTTTKKCLLVGAPARGVIFSNVCNLKIYSNILDCVDDTKAKAGKYFPGLGIKVNNWDSINKKISNYDKALLLSWNYKKTMIEKLKKSKFKGKLLIVFPKLSYEVFK
;
A
#
# COMPACT_ATOMS: atom_id res chain seq x y z
N ILE A 1 -0.14 3.89 23.22
CA ILE A 1 -0.74 3.53 21.92
C ILE A 1 0.15 4.04 20.81
N GLY A 2 0.36 3.23 19.74
CA GLY A 2 1.09 3.63 18.54
C GLY A 2 0.39 3.17 17.27
N ILE A 3 -0.06 4.10 16.41
CA ILE A 3 -0.82 3.74 15.21
C ILE A 3 -0.03 4.13 13.96
N ASN A 4 0.34 3.14 13.14
CA ASN A 4 1.05 3.29 11.86
C ASN A 4 2.39 4.04 11.96
N VAL A 5 3.12 3.93 13.08
CA VAL A 5 4.39 4.62 13.29
C VAL A 5 5.60 3.67 13.28
N PHE A 6 5.44 2.42 13.72
CA PHE A 6 6.57 1.50 13.92
C PHE A 6 7.17 0.93 12.62
N ALA A 7 6.52 1.11 11.48
CA ALA A 7 7.11 0.83 10.18
C ALA A 7 8.20 1.84 9.78
N HIS A 8 8.17 3.05 10.35
CA HIS A 8 9.05 4.17 9.99
C HIS A 8 10.31 4.29 10.87
N PHE A 9 10.38 3.57 11.99
CA PHE A 9 11.56 3.63 12.87
C PHE A 9 12.74 2.87 12.29
N LYS A 10 13.86 3.53 12.03
CA LYS A 10 15.13 2.86 11.65
C LYS A 10 15.65 1.92 12.75
N ARG A 11 15.43 2.27 14.01
CA ARG A 11 15.86 1.51 15.20
C ARG A 11 14.64 1.04 15.99
N VAL A 12 13.81 0.22 15.37
CA VAL A 12 12.50 -0.19 15.91
C VAL A 12 12.61 -0.94 17.24
N VAL A 13 13.66 -1.76 17.44
CA VAL A 13 13.89 -2.46 18.71
C VAL A 13 14.18 -1.48 19.84
N GLU A 14 14.95 -0.43 19.58
CA GLU A 14 15.22 0.63 20.58
C GLU A 14 13.95 1.41 20.93
N ALA A 15 13.10 1.67 19.94
CA ALA A 15 11.78 2.26 20.20
C ALA A 15 10.93 1.36 21.11
N PHE A 16 10.92 0.05 20.88
CA PHE A 16 10.22 -0.90 21.77
C PHE A 16 10.87 -0.98 23.17
N LYS A 17 12.19 -0.88 23.30
CA LYS A 17 12.86 -0.79 24.62
C LYS A 17 12.44 0.48 25.37
N THR A 18 12.29 1.60 24.65
CA THR A 18 11.79 2.85 25.26
C THR A 18 10.36 2.68 25.75
N VAL A 19 9.50 2.06 24.94
CA VAL A 19 8.12 1.73 25.37
C VAL A 19 8.15 0.85 26.63
N ASN A 20 8.99 -0.18 26.67
CA ASN A 20 9.11 -1.06 27.85
C ASN A 20 9.47 -0.28 29.11
N LYS A 21 10.42 0.68 29.03
CA LYS A 21 10.82 1.53 30.17
C LYS A 21 9.67 2.41 30.67
N LEU A 22 8.84 2.92 29.77
CA LEU A 22 7.70 3.80 30.09
C LEU A 22 6.46 3.04 30.56
N LEU A 23 6.36 1.77 30.25
CA LEU A 23 5.19 0.95 30.55
C LEU A 23 5.26 0.52 32.04
N LYS A 24 4.14 0.63 32.76
CA LYS A 24 3.97 0.02 34.08
C LYS A 24 4.03 -1.51 33.95
N ASP A 25 4.25 -2.22 35.06
CA ASP A 25 4.40 -3.69 35.03
C ASP A 25 3.12 -4.39 34.59
N ASP A 26 1.96 -3.86 34.98
CA ASP A 26 0.63 -4.30 34.56
C ASP A 26 0.14 -3.60 33.26
N GLY A 27 0.94 -2.65 32.74
CA GLY A 27 0.60 -1.83 31.57
C GLY A 27 0.55 -2.62 30.26
N ARG A 28 -0.23 -2.14 29.33
CA ARG A 28 -0.38 -2.71 27.99
C ARG A 28 -0.03 -1.69 26.91
N PHE A 29 0.77 -2.13 25.95
CA PHE A 29 1.13 -1.38 24.76
C PHE A 29 0.31 -1.86 23.57
N LEU A 30 -0.61 -1.03 23.07
CA LEU A 30 -1.39 -1.29 21.87
C LEU A 30 -0.77 -0.56 20.68
N PHE A 31 -0.52 -1.28 19.59
CA PHE A 31 -0.07 -0.64 18.37
C PHE A 31 -0.65 -1.30 17.11
N VAL A 32 -0.66 -0.51 16.03
CA VAL A 32 -1.10 -0.94 14.70
C VAL A 32 0.04 -0.70 13.72
N VAL A 33 0.32 -1.73 12.90
CA VAL A 33 1.34 -1.68 11.85
C VAL A 33 0.84 -2.35 10.58
N ALA A 34 1.35 -1.91 9.43
CA ALA A 34 1.09 -2.58 8.16
C ALA A 34 1.57 -4.03 8.22
N TYR A 35 0.72 -4.95 7.76
CA TYR A 35 1.03 -6.38 7.75
C TYR A 35 1.62 -6.81 6.41
N ALA A 36 2.80 -7.44 6.44
CA ALA A 36 3.51 -7.84 5.24
C ALA A 36 2.78 -8.93 4.42
N MET A 37 2.00 -9.79 5.08
CA MET A 37 1.40 -10.96 4.42
C MET A 37 0.49 -10.63 3.24
N PRO A 38 -0.42 -9.64 3.30
CA PRO A 38 -1.22 -9.25 2.13
C PRO A 38 -0.34 -8.90 0.93
N THR A 39 0.73 -8.14 1.13
CA THR A 39 1.71 -7.79 0.09
C THR A 39 2.41 -9.03 -0.47
N LEU A 40 2.94 -9.88 0.40
CA LEU A 40 3.67 -11.10 0.03
C LEU A 40 2.78 -12.10 -0.73
N PHE A 41 1.48 -12.19 -0.39
CA PHE A 41 0.57 -13.12 -1.07
C PHE A 41 -0.05 -12.56 -2.35
N SER A 42 -0.40 -11.28 -2.37
CA SER A 42 -0.94 -10.65 -3.58
C SER A 42 0.13 -10.43 -4.66
N GLY A 43 1.39 -10.30 -4.25
CA GLY A 43 2.48 -9.86 -5.12
C GLY A 43 2.38 -8.38 -5.45
N ASN A 44 1.83 -7.58 -4.52
CA ASN A 44 1.82 -6.14 -4.61
C ASN A 44 3.19 -5.60 -4.14
N PHE A 45 3.60 -4.47 -4.66
CA PHE A 45 4.91 -3.87 -4.36
C PHE A 45 4.79 -2.41 -3.89
N ASP A 46 3.61 -1.87 -3.98
CA ASP A 46 3.31 -0.46 -3.78
C ASP A 46 3.50 0.04 -2.34
N THR A 47 3.56 -0.88 -1.36
CA THR A 47 3.85 -0.56 0.04
C THR A 47 5.34 -0.57 0.38
N VAL A 48 6.21 -0.97 -0.55
CA VAL A 48 7.66 -1.04 -0.36
C VAL A 48 8.29 0.28 -0.81
N TYR A 49 8.47 1.22 0.10
CA TYR A 49 9.09 2.51 -0.17
C TYR A 49 9.91 3.00 1.04
N HIS A 50 10.71 4.04 0.85
CA HIS A 50 11.76 4.48 1.77
C HIS A 50 11.28 4.81 3.20
N GLU A 51 10.03 5.22 3.37
CA GLU A 51 9.46 5.49 4.69
C GLU A 51 9.08 4.21 5.44
N HIS A 52 8.76 3.10 4.73
CA HIS A 52 8.46 1.81 5.32
C HIS A 52 9.73 0.97 5.45
N VAL A 53 10.56 1.32 6.45
CA VAL A 53 11.82 0.62 6.75
C VAL A 53 11.59 -0.85 7.10
N PHE A 54 10.44 -1.14 7.73
CA PHE A 54 10.03 -2.48 8.12
C PHE A 54 8.66 -2.85 7.54
N ASN A 55 8.59 -4.06 6.98
CA ASN A 55 7.35 -4.74 6.66
C ASN A 55 7.11 -5.82 7.71
N HIS A 56 6.17 -5.58 8.61
CA HIS A 56 6.01 -6.40 9.81
C HIS A 56 5.24 -7.70 9.56
N THR A 57 5.72 -8.78 10.19
CA THR A 57 5.00 -10.04 10.40
C THR A 57 4.89 -10.29 11.91
N ILE A 58 3.98 -11.16 12.36
CA ILE A 58 3.90 -11.53 13.79
C ILE A 58 5.19 -12.24 14.21
N THR A 59 5.74 -13.09 13.35
CA THR A 59 7.03 -13.76 13.60
C THR A 59 8.14 -12.76 13.86
N GLY A 60 8.26 -11.72 13.01
CA GLY A 60 9.27 -10.68 13.18
C GLY A 60 9.02 -9.80 14.41
N LEU A 61 7.76 -9.37 14.61
CA LEU A 61 7.39 -8.56 15.78
C LEU A 61 7.64 -9.30 17.10
N LYS A 62 7.34 -10.60 17.17
CA LYS A 62 7.64 -11.43 18.34
C LYS A 62 9.12 -11.32 18.71
N SER A 63 10.02 -11.58 17.77
CA SER A 63 11.45 -11.49 18.02
C SER A 63 11.93 -10.09 18.43
N MET A 64 11.40 -9.04 17.79
CA MET A 64 11.77 -7.65 18.11
C MET A 64 11.29 -7.22 19.50
N LEU A 65 10.07 -7.58 19.87
CA LEU A 65 9.50 -7.27 21.18
C LEU A 65 10.17 -8.05 22.29
N GLU A 66 10.48 -9.33 22.09
CA GLU A 66 11.22 -10.15 23.07
C GLU A 66 12.62 -9.57 23.35
N LYS A 67 13.33 -9.10 22.31
CA LYS A 67 14.62 -8.38 22.47
C LYS A 67 14.46 -7.05 23.24
N ALA A 68 13.27 -6.49 23.25
CA ALA A 68 12.95 -5.28 24.00
C ALA A 68 12.37 -5.56 25.40
N GLY A 69 12.25 -6.82 25.81
CA GLY A 69 11.67 -7.23 27.10
C GLY A 69 10.15 -7.19 27.14
N LEU A 70 9.48 -7.20 25.98
CA LEU A 70 8.03 -7.22 25.84
C LEU A 70 7.56 -8.54 25.22
N VAL A 71 6.35 -8.97 25.55
CA VAL A 71 5.72 -10.18 25.03
C VAL A 71 4.41 -9.80 24.33
N ILE A 72 4.13 -10.41 23.18
CA ILE A 72 2.83 -10.24 22.51
C ILE A 72 1.78 -11.06 23.27
N GLU A 73 0.78 -10.37 23.79
CA GLU A 73 -0.38 -11.00 24.44
C GLU A 73 -1.46 -11.37 23.42
N LYS A 74 -1.79 -10.44 22.52
CA LYS A 74 -2.82 -10.61 21.50
C LYS A 74 -2.40 -9.98 20.19
N ALA A 75 -2.82 -10.59 19.07
CA ALA A 75 -2.63 -10.02 17.75
C ALA A 75 -3.84 -10.32 16.87
N TYR A 76 -4.32 -9.31 16.16
CA TYR A 76 -5.49 -9.36 15.29
C TYR A 76 -5.16 -8.81 13.92
N PHE A 77 -5.71 -9.43 12.88
CA PHE A 77 -5.75 -8.84 11.56
C PHE A 77 -6.89 -7.82 11.47
N ILE A 78 -6.60 -6.65 10.91
CA ILE A 78 -7.60 -5.63 10.59
C ILE A 78 -7.43 -5.20 9.12
N PRO A 79 -8.55 -4.96 8.38
CA PRO A 79 -8.49 -4.71 6.94
C PRO A 79 -8.06 -3.29 6.56
N THR A 80 -7.69 -2.45 7.52
CA THR A 80 -7.28 -1.07 7.30
C THR A 80 -5.97 -0.99 6.49
N GLN A 81 -5.81 0.05 5.67
CA GLN A 81 -4.59 0.33 4.87
C GLN A 81 -4.15 -0.83 3.95
N GLY A 82 -5.09 -1.70 3.55
CA GLY A 82 -4.78 -2.88 2.73
C GLY A 82 -4.36 -4.11 3.53
N GLY A 83 -4.52 -4.07 4.85
CA GLY A 83 -4.25 -5.13 5.82
C GLY A 83 -3.19 -4.72 6.84
N SER A 84 -3.60 -4.70 8.11
CA SER A 84 -2.74 -4.32 9.24
C SER A 84 -2.83 -5.33 10.37
N LEU A 85 -1.85 -5.30 11.25
CA LEU A 85 -1.83 -6.01 12.52
C LEU A 85 -2.14 -5.03 13.63
N ARG A 86 -3.12 -5.34 14.46
CA ARG A 86 -3.30 -4.73 15.78
C ARG A 86 -2.68 -5.68 16.79
N VAL A 87 -1.71 -5.18 17.55
CA VAL A 87 -0.94 -5.96 18.52
C VAL A 87 -1.11 -5.35 19.90
N ILE A 88 -1.28 -6.20 20.89
CA ILE A 88 -1.24 -5.86 22.31
C ILE A 88 -0.05 -6.60 22.89
N ALA A 89 0.86 -5.85 23.52
CA ALA A 89 2.05 -6.37 24.16
C ALA A 89 2.17 -5.86 25.60
N GLY A 90 2.82 -6.62 26.46
CA GLY A 90 3.07 -6.30 27.86
C GLY A 90 4.35 -6.93 28.35
N LYS A 91 4.60 -6.82 29.68
CA LYS A 91 5.79 -7.37 30.35
C LYS A 91 5.61 -8.79 30.88
N ASP A 92 4.37 -9.30 30.93
CA ASP A 92 4.08 -10.62 31.47
C ASP A 92 4.62 -11.74 30.57
N ARG A 93 5.69 -12.37 31.02
CA ARG A 93 6.38 -13.46 30.29
C ARG A 93 5.66 -14.80 30.34
N ASN A 94 4.61 -14.95 31.15
CA ASN A 94 3.80 -16.16 31.21
C ASN A 94 2.84 -16.27 30.00
N LEU A 95 2.56 -15.15 29.33
CA LEU A 95 1.70 -15.13 28.16
C LEU A 95 2.45 -15.65 26.92
N LYS A 96 1.84 -16.60 26.22
CA LYS A 96 2.42 -17.20 25.00
C LYS A 96 1.50 -17.00 23.81
N ILE A 97 2.00 -16.31 22.80
CA ILE A 97 1.29 -16.12 21.53
C ILE A 97 1.24 -17.38 20.64
N GLU A 98 1.88 -18.46 21.05
CA GLU A 98 2.06 -19.66 20.22
C GLU A 98 0.75 -20.24 19.64
N LYS A 99 -0.36 -20.07 20.33
CA LYS A 99 -1.71 -20.48 19.88
C LYS A 99 -2.37 -19.48 18.92
N ASN A 100 -1.74 -18.33 18.63
CA ASN A 100 -2.32 -17.30 17.76
C ASN A 100 -2.45 -17.83 16.33
N LYS A 101 -3.65 -17.67 15.74
CA LYS A 101 -3.97 -18.15 14.37
C LYS A 101 -3.07 -17.50 13.31
N ILE A 102 -2.69 -16.21 13.47
CA ILE A 102 -1.87 -15.49 12.50
C ILE A 102 -0.47 -16.06 12.52
N LEU A 103 0.16 -16.23 13.69
CA LEU A 103 1.49 -16.80 13.83
C LEU A 103 1.56 -18.23 13.24
N ARG A 104 0.57 -19.06 13.55
CA ARG A 104 0.50 -20.41 12.97
C ARG A 104 0.36 -20.38 11.45
N ASN A 105 -0.42 -19.45 10.91
CA ASN A 105 -0.55 -19.28 9.47
C ASN A 105 0.75 -18.84 8.82
N GLU A 106 1.49 -17.89 9.39
CA GLU A 106 2.81 -17.48 8.92
C GLU A 106 3.79 -18.67 8.86
N ARG A 107 3.87 -19.47 9.92
CA ARG A 107 4.71 -20.67 9.97
C ARG A 107 4.32 -21.69 8.90
N ARG A 108 3.00 -22.00 8.78
CA ARG A 108 2.48 -22.91 7.77
C ARG A 108 2.79 -22.47 6.34
N LYS A 109 2.79 -21.17 6.09
CA LYS A 109 3.12 -20.58 4.79
C LYS A 109 4.63 -20.53 4.49
N GLY A 110 5.46 -20.89 5.45
CA GLY A 110 6.91 -21.02 5.27
C GLY A 110 7.67 -19.70 5.23
N LEU A 111 7.23 -18.66 5.93
CA LEU A 111 7.91 -17.36 5.96
C LEU A 111 9.36 -17.44 6.46
N GLY A 112 9.74 -18.44 7.22
CA GLY A 112 11.13 -18.69 7.64
C GLY A 112 12.02 -19.33 6.55
N LYS A 113 11.46 -19.68 5.39
CA LYS A 113 12.19 -20.41 4.33
C LYS A 113 12.52 -19.49 3.16
N ILE A 114 13.78 -19.52 2.69
CA ILE A 114 14.23 -18.73 1.52
C ILE A 114 13.43 -19.06 0.24
N THR A 115 12.95 -20.29 0.12
CA THR A 115 12.13 -20.73 -1.03
C THR A 115 10.82 -19.94 -1.14
N PHE A 116 10.24 -19.53 0.01
CA PHE A 116 9.06 -18.67 0.02
C PHE A 116 9.34 -17.34 -0.70
N TYR A 117 10.45 -16.68 -0.37
CA TYR A 117 10.82 -15.37 -0.96
C TYR A 117 11.24 -15.48 -2.42
N LYS A 118 11.90 -16.57 -2.82
CA LYS A 118 12.18 -16.86 -4.24
C LYS A 118 10.88 -16.99 -5.05
N ASN A 119 9.88 -17.68 -4.51
CA ASN A 119 8.57 -17.83 -5.17
C ASN A 119 7.80 -16.51 -5.20
N PHE A 120 7.88 -15.72 -4.12
CA PHE A 120 7.31 -14.36 -4.08
C PHE A 120 7.93 -13.48 -5.18
N SER A 121 9.26 -13.45 -5.31
CA SER A 121 9.96 -12.68 -6.34
C SER A 121 9.50 -13.06 -7.76
N LYS A 122 9.41 -14.35 -8.06
CA LYS A 122 8.90 -14.85 -9.36
C LYS A 122 7.45 -14.37 -9.61
N LYS A 123 6.60 -14.46 -8.60
CA LYS A 123 5.21 -14.02 -8.68
C LYS A 123 5.12 -12.51 -8.89
N LEU A 124 5.91 -11.74 -8.15
CA LEU A 124 5.96 -10.28 -8.24
C LEU A 124 6.35 -9.83 -9.65
N ASN A 125 7.45 -10.37 -10.21
CA ASN A 125 7.91 -10.03 -11.55
C ASN A 125 6.85 -10.36 -12.62
N ARG A 126 6.17 -11.50 -12.49
CA ARG A 126 5.08 -11.88 -13.37
C ARG A 126 3.89 -10.90 -13.29
N ASN A 127 3.56 -10.45 -12.09
CA ASN A 127 2.50 -9.45 -11.89
C ASN A 127 2.89 -8.09 -12.51
N ILE A 128 4.10 -7.62 -12.27
CA ILE A 128 4.61 -6.36 -12.87
C ILE A 128 4.55 -6.43 -14.40
N TYR A 129 4.98 -7.54 -14.98
CA TYR A 129 4.92 -7.75 -16.43
C TYR A 129 3.47 -7.68 -16.95
N LYS A 130 2.53 -8.38 -16.30
CA LYS A 130 1.10 -8.32 -16.66
C LYS A 130 0.54 -6.91 -16.60
N ILE A 131 0.85 -6.18 -15.52
CA ILE A 131 0.42 -4.79 -15.31
C ILE A 131 0.97 -3.89 -16.42
N LYS A 132 2.27 -3.97 -16.71
CA LYS A 132 2.90 -3.18 -17.78
C LYS A 132 2.25 -3.44 -19.14
N ASN A 133 1.91 -4.69 -19.45
CA ASN A 133 1.21 -5.03 -20.68
C ASN A 133 -0.20 -4.41 -20.77
N GLU A 134 -0.96 -4.43 -19.67
CA GLU A 134 -2.29 -3.79 -19.65
C GLU A 134 -2.19 -2.26 -19.76
N ILE A 135 -1.18 -1.64 -19.12
CA ILE A 135 -0.92 -0.20 -19.28
C ILE A 135 -0.54 0.11 -20.73
N LYS A 136 0.31 -0.71 -21.36
CA LYS A 136 0.68 -0.57 -22.78
C LYS A 136 -0.56 -0.65 -23.66
N LYS A 137 -1.43 -1.65 -23.49
CA LYS A 137 -2.68 -1.78 -24.21
C LYS A 137 -3.60 -0.56 -24.01
N LEU A 138 -3.72 -0.09 -22.77
CA LEU A 138 -4.52 1.10 -22.44
C LEU A 138 -4.02 2.33 -23.23
N ASN A 139 -2.73 2.45 -23.48
CA ASN A 139 -2.14 3.64 -24.12
C ASN A 139 -1.85 3.49 -25.62
N SER A 140 -2.09 2.32 -26.22
CA SER A 140 -1.73 2.06 -27.62
C SER A 140 -2.80 2.44 -28.67
N THR A 141 -4.02 2.76 -28.27
CA THR A 141 -5.17 2.67 -29.20
C THR A 141 -5.93 3.96 -29.49
N THR A 142 -5.51 5.15 -28.98
CA THR A 142 -6.28 6.39 -29.21
C THR A 142 -5.43 7.65 -29.18
N THR A 143 -5.97 8.71 -29.78
CA THR A 143 -5.46 10.10 -29.75
C THR A 143 -5.76 10.82 -28.45
N LYS A 144 -6.67 10.31 -27.60
CA LYS A 144 -7.05 10.93 -26.33
C LYS A 144 -6.08 10.63 -25.20
N LYS A 145 -6.10 11.50 -24.20
CA LYS A 145 -5.20 11.46 -23.05
C LYS A 145 -5.65 10.44 -22.01
N CYS A 146 -4.70 9.96 -21.21
CA CYS A 146 -4.93 9.13 -20.05
C CYS A 146 -4.78 9.95 -18.77
N LEU A 147 -5.80 9.93 -17.90
CA LEU A 147 -5.82 10.63 -16.62
C LEU A 147 -5.30 9.71 -15.50
N LEU A 148 -4.33 10.15 -14.72
CA LEU A 148 -3.98 9.50 -13.46
C LEU A 148 -4.94 9.95 -12.36
N VAL A 149 -5.56 9.00 -11.66
CA VAL A 149 -6.55 9.27 -10.61
C VAL A 149 -5.95 8.97 -9.24
N GLY A 150 -5.55 10.05 -8.55
CA GLY A 150 -4.85 10.04 -7.27
C GLY A 150 -3.33 10.17 -7.38
N ALA A 151 -2.72 10.86 -6.42
CA ALA A 151 -1.27 11.02 -6.28
C ALA A 151 -0.79 10.57 -4.87
N PRO A 152 -1.11 9.35 -4.40
CA PRO A 152 -0.60 8.85 -3.13
C PRO A 152 0.86 8.38 -3.26
N ALA A 153 1.60 8.30 -2.14
CA ALA A 153 2.97 7.78 -2.11
C ALA A 153 3.06 6.37 -2.78
N ARG A 154 2.10 5.50 -2.52
CA ARG A 154 2.00 4.19 -3.15
C ARG A 154 1.85 4.26 -4.68
N GLY A 155 1.12 5.25 -5.18
CA GLY A 155 0.98 5.53 -6.61
C GLY A 155 2.29 6.00 -7.23
N VAL A 156 3.11 6.75 -6.50
CA VAL A 156 4.44 7.16 -6.96
C VAL A 156 5.35 5.93 -7.15
N ILE A 157 5.40 5.02 -6.18
CA ILE A 157 6.17 3.77 -6.31
C ILE A 157 5.70 2.97 -7.54
N PHE A 158 4.39 2.76 -7.64
CA PHE A 158 3.78 2.06 -8.76
C PHE A 158 4.17 2.67 -10.12
N SER A 159 4.05 3.99 -10.24
CA SER A 159 4.30 4.72 -11.48
C SER A 159 5.77 4.60 -11.93
N ASN A 160 6.71 4.65 -10.98
CA ASN A 160 8.13 4.50 -11.27
C ASN A 160 8.49 3.05 -11.62
N VAL A 161 7.99 2.05 -10.87
CA VAL A 161 8.22 0.62 -11.17
C VAL A 161 7.63 0.23 -12.54
N CYS A 162 6.46 0.77 -12.87
CA CYS A 162 5.82 0.53 -14.17
C CYS A 162 6.37 1.42 -15.29
N ASN A 163 7.26 2.37 -14.98
CA ASN A 163 7.86 3.32 -15.93
C ASN A 163 6.80 4.09 -16.74
N LEU A 164 5.83 4.69 -16.05
CA LEU A 164 4.75 5.43 -16.71
C LEU A 164 5.23 6.64 -17.51
N LYS A 165 6.44 7.13 -17.25
CA LYS A 165 7.05 8.27 -17.94
C LYS A 165 7.18 8.06 -19.47
N ILE A 166 7.24 6.81 -19.93
CA ILE A 166 7.37 6.50 -21.38
C ILE A 166 6.07 6.74 -22.16
N TYR A 167 4.93 6.93 -21.50
CA TYR A 167 3.65 7.14 -22.17
C TYR A 167 3.34 8.63 -22.31
N SER A 168 3.55 9.17 -23.49
CA SER A 168 3.38 10.60 -23.80
C SER A 168 1.93 11.12 -23.67
N ASN A 169 0.95 10.22 -23.67
CA ASN A 169 -0.46 10.57 -23.49
C ASN A 169 -0.90 10.66 -22.02
N ILE A 170 -0.01 10.34 -21.05
CA ILE A 170 -0.25 10.56 -19.62
C ILE A 170 0.25 11.96 -19.26
N LEU A 171 -0.64 12.94 -19.26
CA LEU A 171 -0.26 14.35 -19.09
C LEU A 171 -0.82 15.02 -17.84
N ASP A 172 -1.82 14.40 -17.22
CA ASP A 172 -2.53 14.98 -16.08
C ASP A 172 -2.71 13.96 -14.97
N CYS A 173 -2.67 14.46 -13.74
CA CYS A 173 -3.04 13.72 -12.52
C CYS A 173 -4.07 14.53 -11.75
N VAL A 174 -5.05 13.88 -11.14
CA VAL A 174 -6.02 14.51 -10.23
C VAL A 174 -5.90 13.92 -8.83
N ASP A 175 -5.90 14.77 -7.81
CA ASP A 175 -5.89 14.35 -6.39
C ASP A 175 -6.79 15.27 -5.56
N ASP A 176 -7.41 14.74 -4.50
CA ASP A 176 -8.29 15.48 -3.59
C ASP A 176 -7.55 16.39 -2.61
N THR A 177 -6.28 16.10 -2.36
CA THR A 177 -5.48 16.78 -1.36
C THR A 177 -5.11 18.19 -1.85
N LYS A 178 -5.73 19.23 -1.26
CA LYS A 178 -5.48 20.64 -1.61
C LYS A 178 -3.97 20.98 -1.65
N ALA A 179 -3.19 20.47 -0.69
CA ALA A 179 -1.75 20.71 -0.59
C ALA A 179 -0.93 20.12 -1.76
N LYS A 180 -1.50 19.22 -2.58
CA LYS A 180 -0.85 18.64 -3.76
C LYS A 180 -1.21 19.37 -5.06
N ALA A 181 -2.32 20.08 -5.08
CA ALA A 181 -2.74 20.83 -6.25
C ALA A 181 -1.68 21.84 -6.68
N GLY A 182 -1.35 21.86 -7.97
CA GLY A 182 -0.31 22.71 -8.54
C GLY A 182 1.12 22.16 -8.42
N LYS A 183 1.36 21.13 -7.60
CA LYS A 183 2.67 20.45 -7.50
C LYS A 183 2.83 19.40 -8.60
N TYR A 184 4.03 18.82 -8.69
CA TYR A 184 4.36 17.84 -9.72
C TYR A 184 4.42 16.43 -9.13
N PHE A 185 3.93 15.45 -9.91
CA PHE A 185 3.98 14.04 -9.55
C PHE A 185 5.41 13.53 -9.62
N PRO A 186 5.97 12.99 -8.51
CA PRO A 186 7.37 12.57 -8.46
C PRO A 186 7.70 11.46 -9.49
N GLY A 187 8.79 11.65 -10.21
CA GLY A 187 9.27 10.71 -11.23
C GLY A 187 8.61 10.88 -12.61
N LEU A 188 7.40 11.45 -12.68
CA LEU A 188 6.71 11.68 -13.97
C LEU A 188 6.83 13.12 -14.45
N GLY A 189 6.96 14.10 -13.55
CA GLY A 189 7.02 15.52 -13.89
C GLY A 189 5.69 16.11 -14.36
N ILE A 190 4.57 15.41 -14.20
CA ILE A 190 3.24 15.90 -14.57
C ILE A 190 2.58 16.65 -13.42
N LYS A 191 1.79 17.69 -13.77
CA LYS A 191 1.11 18.52 -12.77
C LYS A 191 -0.03 17.77 -12.12
N VAL A 192 -0.13 17.87 -10.80
CA VAL A 192 -1.28 17.38 -10.03
C VAL A 192 -2.34 18.48 -10.00
N ASN A 193 -3.52 18.16 -10.47
CA ASN A 193 -4.66 19.05 -10.57
C ASN A 193 -5.71 18.73 -9.50
N ASN A 194 -6.55 19.70 -9.15
CA ASN A 194 -7.80 19.47 -8.43
C ASN A 194 -8.91 19.01 -9.40
N TRP A 195 -10.03 18.51 -8.85
CA TRP A 195 -11.15 18.05 -9.64
C TRP A 195 -11.81 19.15 -10.47
N ASP A 196 -11.89 20.38 -9.95
CA ASP A 196 -12.52 21.50 -10.69
C ASP A 196 -11.78 21.79 -11.98
N SER A 197 -10.44 21.76 -11.95
CA SER A 197 -9.62 21.94 -13.14
C SER A 197 -9.75 20.80 -14.14
N ILE A 198 -9.86 19.54 -13.65
CA ILE A 198 -10.04 18.36 -14.52
C ILE A 198 -11.44 18.32 -15.10
N ASN A 199 -12.48 18.66 -14.34
CA ASN A 199 -13.87 18.68 -14.83
C ASN A 199 -14.05 19.58 -16.05
N LYS A 200 -13.35 20.72 -16.12
CA LYS A 200 -13.40 21.63 -17.29
C LYS A 200 -12.85 21.01 -18.58
N LYS A 201 -12.04 19.96 -18.48
CA LYS A 201 -11.39 19.30 -19.63
C LYS A 201 -11.56 17.77 -19.62
N ILE A 202 -12.56 17.25 -18.88
CA ILE A 202 -12.78 15.82 -18.72
C ILE A 202 -13.01 15.08 -20.03
N SER A 203 -13.60 15.73 -21.02
CA SER A 203 -13.82 15.20 -22.36
C SER A 203 -12.54 14.90 -23.16
N ASN A 204 -11.40 15.43 -22.72
CA ASN A 204 -10.08 15.15 -23.32
C ASN A 204 -9.54 13.76 -22.94
N TYR A 205 -10.20 13.08 -22.00
CA TYR A 205 -9.77 11.77 -21.51
C TYR A 205 -10.81 10.71 -21.85
N ASP A 206 -10.37 9.60 -22.39
CA ASP A 206 -11.17 8.37 -22.56
C ASP A 206 -10.58 7.19 -21.81
N LYS A 207 -9.48 7.43 -21.10
CA LYS A 207 -8.76 6.47 -20.29
C LYS A 207 -8.36 7.09 -18.97
N ALA A 208 -8.41 6.26 -17.94
CA ALA A 208 -7.91 6.63 -16.63
C ALA A 208 -7.18 5.45 -15.99
N LEU A 209 -6.19 5.76 -15.15
CA LEU A 209 -5.45 4.79 -14.34
C LEU A 209 -5.62 5.16 -12.87
N LEU A 210 -6.22 4.26 -12.09
CA LEU A 210 -6.42 4.48 -10.66
C LEU A 210 -5.13 4.23 -9.89
N LEU A 211 -4.60 5.26 -9.23
CA LEU A 211 -3.43 5.18 -8.34
C LEU A 211 -3.83 5.17 -6.85
N SER A 212 -5.00 5.73 -6.52
CA SER A 212 -5.55 5.76 -5.16
C SER A 212 -6.53 4.59 -4.90
N TRP A 213 -6.11 3.35 -5.18
CA TRP A 213 -6.96 2.15 -5.09
C TRP A 213 -7.58 1.89 -3.73
N ASN A 214 -7.01 2.39 -2.62
CA ASN A 214 -7.64 2.33 -1.30
C ASN A 214 -8.96 3.11 -1.24
N TYR A 215 -9.14 4.09 -2.13
CA TYR A 215 -10.32 4.95 -2.24
C TYR A 215 -11.11 4.67 -3.53
N LYS A 216 -11.01 3.44 -4.06
CA LYS A 216 -11.62 3.04 -5.34
C LYS A 216 -13.08 3.51 -5.48
N LYS A 217 -13.93 3.23 -4.49
CA LYS A 217 -15.36 3.59 -4.54
C LYS A 217 -15.54 5.09 -4.73
N THR A 218 -14.90 5.89 -3.89
CA THR A 218 -14.95 7.36 -3.95
C THR A 218 -14.47 7.91 -5.28
N MET A 219 -13.39 7.35 -5.83
CA MET A 219 -12.84 7.81 -7.12
C MET A 219 -13.75 7.46 -8.30
N ILE A 220 -14.39 6.29 -8.28
CA ILE A 220 -15.39 5.91 -9.27
C ILE A 220 -16.59 6.87 -9.22
N GLU A 221 -17.09 7.20 -8.03
CA GLU A 221 -18.19 8.16 -7.86
C GLU A 221 -17.83 9.55 -8.39
N LYS A 222 -16.60 10.00 -8.14
CA LYS A 222 -16.10 11.29 -8.65
C LYS A 222 -16.00 11.30 -10.17
N LEU A 223 -15.49 10.25 -10.80
CA LEU A 223 -15.44 10.11 -12.25
C LEU A 223 -16.86 10.13 -12.87
N LYS A 224 -17.84 9.46 -12.23
CA LYS A 224 -19.25 9.52 -12.65
C LYS A 224 -19.81 10.94 -12.57
N LYS A 225 -19.60 11.65 -11.44
CA LYS A 225 -20.02 13.04 -11.26
C LYS A 225 -19.38 13.98 -12.29
N SER A 226 -18.14 13.74 -12.66
CA SER A 226 -17.40 14.48 -13.69
C SER A 226 -17.85 14.18 -15.12
N LYS A 227 -18.81 13.25 -15.30
CA LYS A 227 -19.27 12.79 -16.62
C LYS A 227 -18.13 12.22 -17.48
N PHE A 228 -17.13 11.59 -16.83
CA PHE A 228 -16.07 10.90 -17.54
C PHE A 228 -16.66 9.76 -18.37
N LYS A 229 -16.26 9.66 -19.63
CA LYS A 229 -16.66 8.58 -20.56
C LYS A 229 -15.41 7.84 -21.01
N GLY A 230 -15.33 6.55 -20.70
CA GLY A 230 -14.17 5.77 -21.08
C GLY A 230 -13.85 4.62 -20.12
N LYS A 231 -12.59 4.21 -20.06
CA LYS A 231 -12.11 3.04 -19.29
C LYS A 231 -11.19 3.46 -18.16
N LEU A 232 -11.49 3.01 -16.94
CA LEU A 232 -10.61 3.13 -15.77
C LEU A 232 -9.90 1.80 -15.55
N LEU A 233 -8.58 1.77 -15.64
CA LEU A 233 -7.77 0.63 -15.24
C LEU A 233 -7.53 0.66 -13.73
N ILE A 234 -7.88 -0.42 -13.06
CA ILE A 234 -7.69 -0.65 -11.64
C ILE A 234 -6.69 -1.79 -11.49
N VAL A 235 -5.55 -1.51 -10.85
CA VAL A 235 -4.44 -2.46 -10.76
C VAL A 235 -4.51 -3.30 -9.49
N PHE A 236 -4.83 -2.66 -8.37
CA PHE A 236 -4.87 -3.32 -7.07
C PHE A 236 -6.26 -3.25 -6.42
N PRO A 237 -6.64 -4.24 -5.62
CA PRO A 237 -5.92 -5.49 -5.28
C PRO A 237 -5.94 -6.52 -6.42
N LYS A 238 -6.79 -6.34 -7.43
CA LYS A 238 -6.94 -7.22 -8.60
C LYS A 238 -7.09 -6.38 -9.86
N LEU A 239 -6.33 -6.75 -10.89
CA LEU A 239 -6.37 -6.12 -12.19
C LEU A 239 -7.78 -6.23 -12.79
N SER A 240 -8.39 -5.10 -13.10
CA SER A 240 -9.74 -4.99 -13.63
C SER A 240 -9.98 -3.66 -14.35
N TYR A 241 -11.06 -3.58 -15.12
CA TYR A 241 -11.53 -2.36 -15.73
C TYR A 241 -12.91 -1.98 -15.19
N GLU A 242 -13.15 -0.67 -15.12
CA GLU A 242 -14.48 -0.06 -14.97
C GLU A 242 -14.77 0.74 -16.23
N VAL A 243 -15.97 0.60 -16.80
CA VAL A 243 -16.35 1.28 -18.04
C VAL A 243 -17.43 2.32 -17.74
N PHE A 244 -17.21 3.54 -18.21
CA PHE A 244 -18.12 4.68 -18.08
C PHE A 244 -18.70 4.99 -19.48
N LYS A 245 -20.02 4.89 -19.60
CA LYS A 245 -20.79 5.16 -20.83
C LYS A 245 -21.24 6.61 -20.93
#